data_24e65dfa3a4861def03cd5e79cb5d64d
#
_entry.id   24e65dfa3a4861def03cd5e79cb5d64d
#
_cell.length_a   1.000
_cell.length_b   1.000
_cell.length_c   1.000
_cell.angle_alpha   90.00
_cell.angle_beta   90.00
_cell.angle_gamma   90.00
#
_symmetry.space_group_name_H-M   'P 1'
#
loop_
_entity.id
_entity.type
_entity.pdbx_description
1 polymer ?
#
loop_
_entity_poly.entity_id
_entity_poly.type
_entity_poly.pdbx_seq_one_letter_code
_entity_poly.pdbx_strand_id
1 'polypeptide(L)'
;MKPSYLFLDIDGVLNCYSDSEQLFLSEIEKKSNPSFKIYKSADFVCCNKLRLLQEIVTQTGCQVIGISSWFNSKRDQKDIGKFLDLKISGAVECTGGGTGRTKSIQKFLEQNEHSNFVVLDDQQVGHDVFGENHICPQREGLTKELQLKCIDLLKGELK
;
A
#
# COMPACT_ATOMS: atom_id res chain seq x y z
N MET A 1 -3.80 -7.13 23.05
CA MET A 1 -4.06 -7.80 21.74
C MET A 1 -2.82 -7.66 20.87
N LYS A 2 -2.49 -8.70 20.09
CA LYS A 2 -1.41 -8.63 19.10
C LYS A 2 -1.82 -7.69 17.96
N PRO A 3 -0.90 -6.90 17.39
CA PRO A 3 -1.23 -6.00 16.28
C PRO A 3 -1.54 -6.78 15.00
N SER A 4 -2.33 -6.18 14.12
CA SER A 4 -2.43 -6.59 12.70
C SER A 4 -1.55 -5.69 11.86
N TYR A 5 -0.97 -6.22 10.77
CA TYR A 5 -0.07 -5.49 9.89
C TYR A 5 -0.61 -5.39 8.47
N LEU A 6 -0.55 -4.19 7.91
CA LEU A 6 -0.73 -3.94 6.48
C LEU A 6 0.61 -3.57 5.86
N PHE A 7 1.18 -4.47 5.06
CA PHE A 7 2.36 -4.20 4.24
C PHE A 7 1.92 -3.49 2.97
N LEU A 8 2.38 -2.26 2.77
CA LEU A 8 1.86 -1.34 1.76
C LEU A 8 2.90 -1.01 0.69
N ASP A 9 2.60 -1.34 -0.55
CA ASP A 9 3.19 -0.72 -1.74
C ASP A 9 2.36 0.49 -2.19
N ILE A 10 2.97 1.41 -2.94
CA ILE A 10 2.31 2.63 -3.43
C ILE A 10 2.01 2.53 -4.92
N ASP A 11 3.05 2.31 -5.73
CA ASP A 11 2.91 2.26 -7.18
C ASP A 11 2.16 0.99 -7.60
N GLY A 12 1.20 1.14 -8.50
CA GLY A 12 0.29 0.06 -8.87
C GLY A 12 -0.83 -0.24 -7.85
N VAL A 13 -0.78 0.36 -6.66
CA VAL A 13 -1.78 0.23 -5.58
C VAL A 13 -2.60 1.51 -5.42
N LEU A 14 -1.96 2.62 -5.08
CA LEU A 14 -2.61 3.93 -4.90
C LEU A 14 -2.60 4.79 -6.16
N ASN A 15 -1.91 4.37 -7.18
CA ASN A 15 -1.92 4.91 -8.54
C ASN A 15 -1.91 3.75 -9.53
N CYS A 16 -2.24 4.00 -10.78
CA CYS A 16 -2.17 3.01 -11.85
C CYS A 16 -1.91 3.68 -13.20
N TYR A 17 -1.75 2.89 -14.25
CA TYR A 17 -1.42 3.42 -15.57
C TYR A 17 -2.48 4.41 -16.10
N SER A 18 -3.76 4.09 -15.95
CA SER A 18 -4.85 5.01 -16.38
C SER A 18 -4.89 6.31 -15.57
N ASP A 19 -4.49 6.27 -14.29
CA ASP A 19 -4.34 7.48 -13.48
C ASP A 19 -3.23 8.39 -14.04
N SER A 20 -2.10 7.79 -14.45
CA SER A 20 -0.97 8.52 -15.07
C SER A 20 -1.39 9.17 -16.38
N GLU A 21 -2.15 8.49 -17.22
CA GLU A 21 -2.69 9.06 -18.46
C GLU A 21 -3.62 10.24 -18.20
N GLN A 22 -4.54 10.12 -17.25
CA GLN A 22 -5.46 11.20 -16.88
C GLN A 22 -4.71 12.42 -16.34
N LEU A 23 -3.72 12.21 -15.49
CA LEU A 23 -2.90 13.29 -14.94
C LEU A 23 -2.13 14.00 -16.07
N PHE A 24 -1.50 13.25 -16.97
CA PHE A 24 -0.75 13.79 -18.12
C PHE A 24 -1.64 14.62 -19.04
N LEU A 25 -2.85 14.15 -19.37
CA LEU A 25 -3.81 14.91 -20.15
C LEU A 25 -4.22 16.21 -19.48
N SER A 26 -4.42 16.18 -18.15
CA SER A 26 -4.74 17.39 -17.38
C SER A 26 -3.58 18.41 -17.42
N GLU A 27 -2.34 17.96 -17.37
CA GLU A 27 -1.15 18.82 -17.49
C GLU A 27 -1.06 19.47 -18.87
N ILE A 28 -1.29 18.71 -19.96
CA ILE A 28 -1.33 19.24 -21.34
C ILE A 28 -2.40 20.31 -21.47
N GLU A 29 -3.59 20.06 -20.91
CA GLU A 29 -4.72 20.99 -20.96
C GLU A 29 -4.56 22.16 -19.95
N LYS A 30 -3.50 22.15 -19.12
CA LYS A 30 -3.26 23.09 -18.01
C LYS A 30 -4.45 23.21 -17.07
N LYS A 31 -5.13 22.10 -16.83
CA LYS A 31 -6.26 22.00 -15.90
C LYS A 31 -5.82 21.42 -14.58
N SER A 32 -6.36 21.94 -13.48
CA SER A 32 -6.27 21.30 -12.17
C SER A 32 -7.02 19.97 -12.18
N ASN A 33 -6.43 18.92 -11.63
CA ASN A 33 -7.08 17.63 -11.47
C ASN A 33 -7.16 17.24 -9.99
N PRO A 34 -8.28 17.53 -9.30
CA PRO A 34 -8.44 17.27 -7.87
C PRO A 34 -8.53 15.78 -7.52
N SER A 35 -8.63 14.90 -8.53
CA SER A 35 -8.63 13.44 -8.34
C SER A 35 -7.26 12.89 -7.93
N PHE A 36 -6.20 13.69 -8.05
CA PHE A 36 -4.83 13.28 -7.74
C PHE A 36 -4.16 14.20 -6.73
N LYS A 37 -3.36 13.59 -5.86
CA LYS A 37 -2.51 14.27 -4.89
C LYS A 37 -1.06 14.03 -5.28
N ILE A 38 -0.33 15.12 -5.55
CA ILE A 38 1.06 15.08 -6.00
C ILE A 38 1.99 15.13 -4.78
N TYR A 39 2.96 14.23 -4.72
CA TYR A 39 3.97 14.17 -3.66
C TYR A 39 5.26 14.92 -4.04
N LYS A 40 5.94 14.42 -5.06
CA LYS A 40 7.17 15.02 -5.61
C LYS A 40 7.17 14.78 -7.10
N SER A 41 7.54 15.79 -7.89
CA SER A 41 7.75 15.64 -9.33
C SER A 41 6.68 14.78 -10.02
N ALA A 42 7.01 13.53 -10.34
CA ALA A 42 6.11 12.57 -10.99
C ALA A 42 5.37 11.64 -10.01
N ASP A 43 5.67 11.71 -8.70
CA ASP A 43 5.07 10.84 -7.70
C ASP A 43 3.69 11.37 -7.29
N PHE A 44 2.68 10.54 -7.41
CA PHE A 44 1.29 10.92 -7.09
C PHE A 44 0.49 9.72 -6.59
N VAL A 45 -0.65 10.01 -5.98
CA VAL A 45 -1.68 9.02 -5.64
C VAL A 45 -3.06 9.48 -6.10
N CYS A 46 -3.93 8.53 -6.45
CA CYS A 46 -5.33 8.79 -6.72
C CYS A 46 -6.08 8.98 -5.38
N CYS A 47 -6.77 10.09 -5.23
CA CYS A 47 -7.48 10.43 -4.00
C CYS A 47 -8.54 9.40 -3.60
N ASN A 48 -9.22 8.78 -4.57
CA ASN A 48 -10.18 7.70 -4.29
C ASN A 48 -9.51 6.46 -3.71
N LYS A 49 -8.37 6.04 -4.29
CA LYS A 49 -7.61 4.89 -3.79
C LYS A 49 -7.02 5.16 -2.40
N LEU A 50 -6.52 6.38 -2.19
CA LEU A 50 -6.05 6.81 -0.87
C LEU A 50 -7.15 6.75 0.19
N ARG A 51 -8.36 7.19 -0.13
CA ARG A 51 -9.50 7.10 0.78
C ARG A 51 -9.84 5.65 1.14
N LEU A 52 -9.82 4.73 0.15
CA LEU A 52 -10.03 3.30 0.42
C LEU A 52 -8.98 2.75 1.38
N LEU A 53 -7.71 3.13 1.23
CA LEU A 53 -6.63 2.75 2.15
C LEU A 53 -6.87 3.32 3.57
N GLN A 54 -7.21 4.59 3.68
CA GLN A 54 -7.50 5.25 4.97
C GLN A 54 -8.67 4.57 5.69
N GLU A 55 -9.70 4.15 4.96
CA GLU A 55 -10.82 3.37 5.50
C GLU A 55 -10.37 1.99 6.02
N ILE A 56 -9.47 1.28 5.32
CA ILE A 56 -8.90 0.01 5.82
C ILE A 56 -8.26 0.24 7.18
N VAL A 57 -7.36 1.22 7.27
CA VAL A 57 -6.63 1.53 8.53
C VAL A 57 -7.58 1.93 9.64
N THR A 58 -8.55 2.78 9.36
CA THR A 58 -9.53 3.26 10.35
C THR A 58 -10.41 2.13 10.88
N GLN A 59 -10.87 1.23 10.01
CA GLN A 59 -11.79 0.16 10.39
C GLN A 59 -11.11 -1.03 11.09
N THR A 60 -9.82 -1.23 10.83
CA THR A 60 -9.08 -2.39 11.36
C THR A 60 -8.12 -2.05 12.49
N GLY A 61 -7.70 -0.79 12.58
CA GLY A 61 -6.65 -0.35 13.51
C GLY A 61 -5.27 -0.97 13.20
N CYS A 62 -5.07 -1.50 12.00
CA CYS A 62 -3.81 -2.14 11.61
C CYS A 62 -2.64 -1.14 11.59
N GLN A 63 -1.45 -1.66 11.79
CA GLN A 63 -0.21 -0.90 11.64
C GLN A 63 0.27 -0.99 10.19
N VAL A 64 0.55 0.16 9.58
CA VAL A 64 1.05 0.24 8.19
C VAL A 64 2.56 0.12 8.16
N ILE A 65 3.07 -0.83 7.40
CA ILE A 65 4.48 -1.11 7.15
C ILE A 65 4.77 -0.89 5.67
N GLY A 66 5.62 0.08 5.35
CA GLY A 66 6.00 0.36 3.97
C GLY A 66 6.87 -0.73 3.35
N ILE A 67 6.61 -1.09 2.09
CA ILE A 67 7.36 -2.13 1.36
C ILE A 67 7.87 -1.67 -0.01
N SER A 68 7.88 -0.39 -0.28
CA SER A 68 8.37 0.19 -1.54
C SER A 68 9.50 1.19 -1.31
N SER A 69 10.15 1.59 -2.40
CA SER A 69 11.21 2.61 -2.37
C SER A 69 10.75 3.98 -1.86
N TRP A 70 9.45 4.23 -1.80
CA TRP A 70 8.90 5.43 -1.18
C TRP A 70 9.24 5.55 0.31
N PHE A 71 9.55 4.44 0.99
CA PHE A 71 9.77 4.34 2.44
C PHE A 71 11.24 4.11 2.83
N ASN A 72 12.20 4.46 1.98
CA ASN A 72 13.62 4.10 2.13
C ASN A 72 14.30 4.61 3.42
N SER A 73 13.87 5.73 3.95
CA SER A 73 14.44 6.30 5.18
C SER A 73 13.35 6.63 6.21
N LYS A 74 13.76 6.81 7.46
CA LYS A 74 12.82 7.27 8.51
C LYS A 74 12.20 8.64 8.20
N ARG A 75 12.96 9.50 7.48
CA ARG A 75 12.45 10.79 7.02
C ARG A 75 11.38 10.59 5.95
N ASP A 76 11.64 9.72 4.95
CA ASP A 76 10.65 9.39 3.92
C ASP A 76 9.38 8.81 4.54
N GLN A 77 9.49 7.87 5.49
CA GLN A 77 8.35 7.29 6.20
C GLN A 77 7.49 8.37 6.88
N LYS A 78 8.12 9.35 7.52
CA LYS A 78 7.42 10.47 8.16
C LYS A 78 6.74 11.39 7.13
N ASP A 79 7.45 11.72 6.05
CA ASP A 79 6.95 12.64 5.01
C ASP A 79 5.81 11.98 4.23
N ILE A 80 5.94 10.70 3.88
CA ILE A 80 4.87 9.90 3.25
C ILE A 80 3.69 9.76 4.18
N GLY A 81 3.90 9.50 5.47
CA GLY A 81 2.81 9.43 6.45
C GLY A 81 1.97 10.71 6.47
N LYS A 82 2.62 11.88 6.47
CA LYS A 82 1.93 13.17 6.36
C LYS A 82 1.20 13.33 5.02
N PHE A 83 1.84 12.93 3.94
CA PHE A 83 1.27 13.01 2.60
C PHE A 83 0.02 12.14 2.45
N LEU A 84 0.03 10.91 2.99
CA LEU A 84 -1.08 9.98 2.95
C LEU A 84 -2.11 10.22 4.08
N ASP A 85 -1.81 11.13 5.01
CA ASP A 85 -2.58 11.33 6.24
C ASP A 85 -2.78 10.01 7.00
N LEU A 86 -1.68 9.26 7.15
CA LEU A 86 -1.62 7.97 7.84
C LEU A 86 -0.38 7.87 8.73
N LYS A 87 -0.51 7.12 9.82
CA LYS A 87 0.66 6.72 10.61
C LYS A 87 1.37 5.56 9.94
N ILE A 88 2.59 5.79 9.45
CA ILE A 88 3.49 4.73 9.01
C ILE A 88 4.26 4.21 10.23
N SER A 89 4.06 2.96 10.58
CA SER A 89 4.63 2.34 11.79
C SER A 89 6.04 1.82 11.57
N GLY A 90 6.45 1.66 10.33
CA GLY A 90 7.77 1.20 9.94
C GLY A 90 7.85 0.89 8.44
N ALA A 91 8.98 0.36 8.03
CA ALA A 91 9.16 -0.17 6.67
C ALA A 91 10.08 -1.38 6.71
N VAL A 92 9.95 -2.25 5.72
CA VAL A 92 10.90 -3.34 5.48
C VAL A 92 11.83 -2.96 4.33
N GLU A 93 13.01 -3.53 4.33
CA GLU A 93 14.02 -3.29 3.30
C GLU A 93 13.57 -3.89 1.96
N CYS A 94 13.64 -3.10 0.89
CA CYS A 94 13.14 -3.46 -0.43
C CYS A 94 14.28 -3.75 -1.42
N THR A 95 15.32 -4.42 -0.98
CA THR A 95 16.45 -4.82 -1.83
C THR A 95 16.15 -6.13 -2.58
N GLY A 96 16.62 -6.24 -3.83
CA GLY A 96 16.52 -7.47 -4.61
C GLY A 96 15.17 -7.72 -5.29
N GLY A 97 14.40 -6.68 -5.58
CA GLY A 97 13.12 -6.79 -6.28
C GLY A 97 12.04 -7.53 -5.47
N GLY A 98 11.06 -8.12 -6.16
CA GLY A 98 9.92 -8.78 -5.51
C GLY A 98 10.30 -9.94 -4.60
N THR A 99 11.29 -10.75 -4.95
CA THR A 99 11.78 -11.85 -4.11
C THR A 99 12.44 -11.33 -2.83
N GLY A 100 13.25 -10.27 -2.93
CA GLY A 100 13.86 -9.63 -1.76
C GLY A 100 12.81 -9.03 -0.83
N ARG A 101 11.81 -8.36 -1.38
CA ARG A 101 10.65 -7.82 -0.65
C ARG A 101 9.92 -8.92 0.12
N THR A 102 9.61 -10.04 -0.52
CA THR A 102 8.94 -11.19 0.10
C THR A 102 9.72 -11.71 1.30
N LYS A 103 11.05 -11.92 1.15
CA LYS A 103 11.92 -12.36 2.25
C LYS A 103 11.96 -11.35 3.40
N SER A 104 11.98 -10.06 3.11
CA SER A 104 11.98 -9.01 4.13
C SER A 104 10.67 -8.99 4.93
N ILE A 105 9.53 -9.20 4.27
CA ILE A 105 8.23 -9.33 4.93
C ILE A 105 8.19 -10.58 5.81
N GLN A 106 8.63 -11.74 5.32
CA GLN A 106 8.70 -12.98 6.10
C GLN A 106 9.53 -12.78 7.37
N LYS A 107 10.74 -12.21 7.23
CA LYS A 107 11.61 -11.92 8.36
C LYS A 107 10.95 -10.97 9.38
N PHE A 108 10.23 -9.95 8.89
CA PHE A 108 9.48 -9.05 9.78
C PHE A 108 8.43 -9.81 10.58
N LEU A 109 7.63 -10.66 9.91
CA LEU A 109 6.58 -11.46 10.54
C LEU A 109 7.12 -12.47 11.56
N GLU A 110 8.30 -13.07 11.32
CA GLU A 110 8.98 -13.96 12.24
C GLU A 110 9.47 -13.24 13.51
N GLN A 111 9.86 -11.97 13.38
CA GLN A 111 10.42 -11.16 14.48
C GLN A 111 9.37 -10.37 15.26
N ASN A 112 8.16 -10.26 14.75
CA ASN A 112 7.11 -9.45 15.34
C ASN A 112 5.84 -10.28 15.56
N GLU A 113 5.40 -10.36 16.81
CA GLU A 113 4.11 -10.99 17.10
C GLU A 113 2.96 -10.24 16.41
N HIS A 114 2.07 -10.98 15.81
CA HIS A 114 0.91 -10.41 15.10
C HIS A 114 -0.32 -11.31 15.23
N SER A 115 -1.50 -10.72 15.05
CA SER A 115 -2.76 -11.47 14.91
C SER A 115 -3.01 -11.84 13.45
N ASN A 116 -3.08 -10.84 12.59
CA ASN A 116 -3.35 -10.99 11.17
C ASN A 116 -2.42 -10.07 10.37
N PHE A 117 -2.29 -10.33 9.07
CA PHE A 117 -1.58 -9.43 8.18
C PHE A 117 -2.16 -9.49 6.76
N VAL A 118 -1.91 -8.43 6.01
CA VAL A 118 -2.18 -8.35 4.57
C VAL A 118 -0.96 -7.74 3.89
N VAL A 119 -0.56 -8.29 2.75
CA VAL A 119 0.42 -7.71 1.83
C VAL A 119 -0.35 -7.12 0.65
N LEU A 120 -0.37 -5.80 0.53
CA LEU A 120 -1.03 -5.07 -0.55
C LEU A 120 0.04 -4.57 -1.52
N ASP A 121 0.25 -5.31 -2.60
CA ASP A 121 1.36 -5.16 -3.54
C ASP A 121 0.92 -5.63 -4.94
N ASP A 122 1.16 -4.85 -5.97
CA ASP A 122 0.82 -5.20 -7.36
C ASP A 122 1.77 -6.24 -7.97
N GLN A 123 2.88 -6.53 -7.33
CA GLN A 123 3.81 -7.58 -7.75
C GLN A 123 3.33 -8.97 -7.30
N GLN A 124 3.16 -9.90 -8.23
CA GLN A 124 2.62 -11.23 -7.95
C GLN A 124 3.55 -12.17 -7.18
N VAL A 125 4.83 -11.85 -7.07
CA VAL A 125 5.88 -12.73 -6.51
C VAL A 125 5.60 -13.21 -5.08
N GLY A 126 4.82 -12.45 -4.30
CA GLY A 126 4.49 -12.81 -2.92
C GLY A 126 3.33 -13.80 -2.78
N HIS A 127 2.57 -14.07 -3.84
CA HIS A 127 1.34 -14.86 -3.74
C HIS A 127 1.60 -16.31 -3.30
N ASP A 128 2.65 -16.94 -3.82
CA ASP A 128 3.02 -18.32 -3.47
C ASP A 128 3.42 -18.47 -1.99
N VAL A 129 3.87 -17.38 -1.36
CA VAL A 129 4.34 -17.37 0.04
C VAL A 129 3.23 -16.98 1.00
N PHE A 130 2.45 -15.96 0.67
CA PHE A 130 1.45 -15.37 1.57
C PHE A 130 0.03 -15.81 1.27
N GLY A 131 -0.20 -16.50 0.14
CA GLY A 131 -1.51 -17.01 -0.25
C GLY A 131 -2.57 -15.91 -0.28
N GLU A 132 -3.71 -16.17 0.36
CA GLU A 132 -4.84 -15.23 0.42
C GLU A 132 -4.53 -13.90 1.12
N ASN A 133 -3.47 -13.86 1.94
CA ASN A 133 -3.03 -12.63 2.60
C ASN A 133 -2.28 -11.68 1.66
N HIS A 134 -1.93 -12.12 0.44
CA HIS A 134 -1.39 -11.29 -0.61
C HIS A 134 -2.52 -10.78 -1.52
N ILE A 135 -2.85 -9.52 -1.37
CA ILE A 135 -3.80 -8.80 -2.23
C ILE A 135 -3.01 -8.11 -3.32
N CYS A 136 -3.16 -8.62 -4.55
CA CYS A 136 -2.46 -8.12 -5.72
C CYS A 136 -3.43 -7.30 -6.60
N PRO A 137 -3.43 -5.96 -6.49
CA PRO A 137 -4.22 -5.12 -7.39
C PRO A 137 -3.76 -5.34 -8.82
N GLN A 138 -4.73 -5.49 -9.71
CA GLN A 138 -4.48 -5.57 -11.14
C GLN A 138 -4.29 -4.15 -11.72
N ARG A 139 -4.50 -3.97 -13.00
CA ARG A 139 -4.29 -2.71 -13.73
C ARG A 139 -4.98 -1.48 -13.12
N GLU A 140 -6.02 -1.69 -12.34
CA GLU A 140 -6.85 -0.61 -11.77
C GLU A 140 -6.35 -0.11 -10.40
N GLY A 141 -5.35 -0.76 -9.80
CA GLY A 141 -4.92 -0.48 -8.44
C GLY A 141 -5.95 -0.90 -7.39
N LEU A 142 -5.94 -0.26 -6.22
CA LEU A 142 -6.85 -0.57 -5.12
C LEU A 142 -8.31 -0.26 -5.47
N THR A 143 -9.17 -1.26 -5.43
CA THR A 143 -10.61 -1.17 -5.67
C THR A 143 -11.40 -1.35 -4.37
N LYS A 144 -12.70 -1.04 -4.42
CA LYS A 144 -13.61 -1.26 -3.27
C LYS A 144 -13.70 -2.74 -2.87
N GLU A 145 -13.70 -3.64 -3.84
CA GLU A 145 -13.71 -5.08 -3.60
C GLU A 145 -12.45 -5.53 -2.86
N LEU A 146 -11.28 -5.10 -3.33
CA LEU A 146 -10.00 -5.42 -2.67
C LEU A 146 -9.89 -4.79 -1.29
N GLN A 147 -10.44 -3.59 -1.09
CA GLN A 147 -10.54 -2.96 0.22
C GLN A 147 -11.31 -3.84 1.22
N LEU A 148 -12.48 -4.33 0.84
CA LEU A 148 -13.30 -5.19 1.70
C LEU A 148 -12.55 -6.49 2.05
N LYS A 149 -11.92 -7.12 1.07
CA LYS A 149 -11.07 -8.30 1.31
C LYS A 149 -9.93 -8.02 2.29
N CYS A 150 -9.25 -6.87 2.17
CA CYS A 150 -8.23 -6.45 3.14
C CYS A 150 -8.79 -6.33 4.56
N ILE A 151 -9.96 -5.70 4.70
CA ILE A 151 -10.61 -5.50 6.00
C ILE A 151 -10.94 -6.84 6.64
N ASP A 152 -11.57 -7.76 5.91
CA ASP A 152 -11.97 -9.08 6.40
C ASP A 152 -10.75 -9.91 6.85
N LEU A 153 -9.68 -9.92 6.06
CA LEU A 153 -8.42 -10.59 6.41
C LEU A 153 -7.78 -9.99 7.66
N LEU A 154 -7.71 -8.66 7.76
CA LEU A 154 -7.10 -7.97 8.90
C LEU A 154 -7.90 -8.15 10.19
N LYS A 155 -9.21 -8.33 10.11
CA LYS A 155 -10.08 -8.66 11.24
C LYS A 155 -10.13 -10.16 11.56
N GLY A 156 -9.63 -11.03 10.66
CA GLY A 156 -9.70 -12.47 10.80
C GLY A 156 -11.12 -13.04 10.57
N GLU A 157 -11.91 -12.35 9.76
CA GLU A 157 -13.29 -12.74 9.43
C GLU A 157 -13.34 -13.73 8.24
N LEU A 158 -12.31 -13.73 7.39
CA LEU A 158 -12.09 -14.76 6.36
C LEU A 158 -11.28 -15.91 6.97
N LYS A 159 -11.91 -17.07 7.06
CA LYS A 159 -11.27 -18.35 7.41
C LYS A 159 -11.28 -19.28 6.22
#